data_a4c0ae8414b60787bb1a0e2a83297761
#
_entry.id   a4c0ae8414b60787bb1a0e2a83297761
#
_cell.length_a   1.000
_cell.length_b   1.000
_cell.length_c   1.000
_cell.angle_alpha   90.00
_cell.angle_beta   90.00
_cell.angle_gamma   90.00
#
_symmetry.space_group_name_H-M   'P 1'
#
loop_
_entity.id
_entity.type
_entity.pdbx_description
1 polymer ?
#
loop_
_entity_poly.entity_id
_entity_poly.type
_entity_poly.pdbx_seq_one_letter_code
_entity_poly.pdbx_strand_id
1 'polypeptide(L)'
;MTTWDGFQAFATTPAAAPPPPGTPHRSLEERLAYHSRFVTVRTPAIDALAKNVRTLMILGRHQTVTARPSLTVTGPAGVGKTTALLQVGYACHLAHTRRHGAAATVGHVPVAYVLVPPAASTKTLAAEFARYLAIPVAAGMSQAQITNNAVCHTYTAARVQLVMIDEIHRLNPRTTTGAQSADLIKDLTERIGATFVYAGIDVTTTPLFTGVRGAQLAGHASLIDCDPFPARLGNEEPFRDLITAMETALDLRHHKRGTLPKLAPYLHDRTAGRIGSLARLIRQAAITAITALIDGTERITKTTLDAIRLDHLAEQHHRPHTRPRSRNTSTP
;
A
#
# COMPACT_ATOMS: atom_id res chain seq x y z
N MET A 1 0.17 -7.49 -10.24
CA MET A 1 -0.76 -7.07 -9.18
C MET A 1 -2.12 -6.66 -9.72
N THR A 2 -2.18 -5.92 -10.81
CA THR A 2 -3.43 -5.41 -11.40
C THR A 2 -4.19 -6.42 -12.27
N THR A 3 -3.83 -7.71 -12.20
CA THR A 3 -4.51 -8.87 -12.76
C THR A 3 -4.51 -9.98 -11.73
N TRP A 4 -5.44 -10.91 -11.83
CA TRP A 4 -5.48 -12.07 -10.92
C TRP A 4 -4.19 -12.89 -10.97
N ASP A 5 -3.67 -13.20 -12.16
CA ASP A 5 -2.42 -13.94 -12.29
C ASP A 5 -1.25 -13.22 -11.60
N GLY A 6 -1.17 -11.90 -11.77
CA GLY A 6 -0.15 -11.09 -11.13
C GLY A 6 -0.29 -11.06 -9.60
N PHE A 7 -1.52 -11.03 -9.07
CA PHE A 7 -1.78 -11.13 -7.64
C PHE A 7 -1.47 -12.53 -7.11
N GLN A 8 -1.85 -13.57 -7.83
CA GLN A 8 -1.57 -14.95 -7.47
C GLN A 8 -0.06 -15.22 -7.44
N ALA A 9 0.68 -14.75 -8.44
CA ALA A 9 2.14 -14.84 -8.45
C ALA A 9 2.77 -14.15 -7.22
N PHE A 10 2.28 -12.98 -6.85
CA PHE A 10 2.69 -12.31 -5.60
C PHE A 10 2.35 -13.15 -4.36
N ALA A 11 1.14 -13.70 -4.29
CA ALA A 11 0.68 -14.45 -3.12
C ALA A 11 1.36 -15.82 -2.97
N THR A 12 1.89 -16.39 -4.05
CA THR A 12 2.64 -17.66 -4.03
C THR A 12 4.14 -17.47 -3.88
N THR A 13 4.66 -16.25 -4.14
CA THR A 13 6.08 -15.95 -3.95
C THR A 13 6.41 -15.86 -2.45
N PRO A 14 7.38 -16.65 -1.94
CA PRO A 14 7.78 -16.54 -0.55
C PRO A 14 8.22 -15.12 -0.19
N ALA A 15 7.76 -14.63 0.96
CA ALA A 15 8.18 -13.34 1.46
C ALA A 15 9.72 -13.33 1.65
N ALA A 16 10.36 -12.25 1.20
CA ALA A 16 11.79 -12.07 1.45
C ALA A 16 12.00 -11.96 2.97
N ALA A 17 12.80 -12.87 3.53
CA ALA A 17 13.16 -12.90 4.93
C ALA A 17 14.67 -12.74 5.12
N PRO A 18 15.13 -12.09 6.19
CA PRO A 18 16.55 -12.07 6.52
C PRO A 18 17.04 -13.51 6.77
N PRO A 19 18.35 -13.79 6.56
CA PRO A 19 18.89 -15.10 6.85
C PRO A 19 18.76 -15.43 8.34
N PRO A 20 18.40 -16.67 8.71
CA PRO A 20 18.38 -17.08 10.11
C PRO A 20 19.76 -16.89 10.76
N PRO A 21 19.81 -16.56 12.06
CA PRO A 21 21.09 -16.48 12.77
C PRO A 21 21.89 -17.78 12.67
N GLY A 22 23.21 -17.67 12.43
CA GLY A 22 24.10 -18.83 12.31
C GLY A 22 24.12 -19.52 10.94
N THR A 23 23.35 -19.01 9.95
CA THR A 23 23.47 -19.49 8.56
C THR A 23 24.69 -18.88 7.86
N PRO A 24 25.29 -19.59 6.87
CA PRO A 24 26.34 -19.02 6.04
C PRO A 24 25.89 -17.71 5.38
N HIS A 25 26.82 -16.77 5.24
CA HIS A 25 26.53 -15.52 4.55
C HIS A 25 26.12 -15.77 3.10
N ARG A 26 25.05 -15.15 2.67
CA ARG A 26 24.62 -15.13 1.28
C ARG A 26 25.70 -14.51 0.38
N SER A 27 25.74 -14.90 -0.87
CA SER A 27 26.58 -14.28 -1.89
C SER A 27 26.25 -12.79 -2.07
N LEU A 28 27.14 -12.06 -2.72
CA LEU A 28 26.91 -10.64 -3.07
C LEU A 28 25.60 -10.48 -3.87
N GLU A 29 25.41 -11.31 -4.89
CA GLU A 29 24.24 -11.24 -5.77
C GLU A 29 22.95 -11.57 -5.04
N GLU A 30 22.94 -12.59 -4.18
CA GLU A 30 21.77 -12.95 -3.38
C GLU A 30 21.37 -11.83 -2.42
N ARG A 31 22.33 -11.10 -1.82
CA ARG A 31 22.06 -9.97 -0.92
C ARG A 31 21.58 -8.75 -1.68
N LEU A 32 22.13 -8.45 -2.85
CA LEU A 32 21.61 -7.41 -3.74
C LEU A 32 20.20 -7.74 -4.20
N ALA A 33 19.94 -8.97 -4.61
CA ALA A 33 18.60 -9.44 -4.96
C ALA A 33 17.62 -9.32 -3.78
N TYR A 34 18.06 -9.68 -2.57
CA TYR A 34 17.25 -9.55 -1.35
C TYR A 34 16.89 -8.10 -1.06
N HIS A 35 17.86 -7.19 -1.02
CA HIS A 35 17.61 -5.76 -0.76
C HIS A 35 16.89 -5.04 -1.91
N SER A 36 16.93 -5.58 -3.12
CA SER A 36 16.15 -5.09 -4.27
C SER A 36 14.68 -5.48 -4.19
N ARG A 37 14.35 -6.56 -3.47
CA ARG A 37 12.95 -6.96 -3.24
C ARG A 37 12.30 -6.04 -2.22
N PHE A 38 10.98 -5.96 -2.31
CA PHE A 38 10.21 -5.22 -1.32
C PHE A 38 10.01 -6.09 -0.07
N VAL A 39 10.69 -5.74 1.02
CA VAL A 39 10.47 -6.36 2.34
C VAL A 39 9.39 -5.59 3.06
N THR A 40 8.29 -6.26 3.38
CA THR A 40 7.19 -5.64 4.13
C THR A 40 7.47 -5.73 5.63
N VAL A 41 7.46 -4.59 6.28
CA VAL A 41 7.46 -4.52 7.73
C VAL A 41 6.04 -4.37 8.23
N ARG A 42 5.68 -5.17 9.25
CA ARG A 42 4.36 -5.10 9.87
C ARG A 42 4.20 -3.77 10.61
N THR A 43 3.09 -3.08 10.36
CA THR A 43 2.80 -1.77 10.94
C THR A 43 1.44 -1.78 11.62
N PRO A 44 1.19 -0.87 12.60
CA PRO A 44 -0.13 -0.74 13.23
C PRO A 44 -1.26 -0.52 12.21
N ALA A 45 -1.01 0.21 11.13
CA ALA A 45 -1.99 0.43 10.06
C ALA A 45 -2.36 -0.89 9.34
N ILE A 46 -1.38 -1.76 9.06
CA ILE A 46 -1.64 -3.09 8.47
C ILE A 46 -2.49 -3.93 9.43
N ASP A 47 -2.19 -3.91 10.72
CA ASP A 47 -2.91 -4.68 11.74
C ASP A 47 -4.35 -4.18 11.92
N ALA A 48 -4.53 -2.88 12.01
CA ALA A 48 -5.84 -2.25 12.09
C ALA A 48 -6.68 -2.58 10.84
N LEU A 49 -6.10 -2.45 9.65
CA LEU A 49 -6.77 -2.79 8.40
C LEU A 49 -7.16 -4.27 8.35
N ALA A 50 -6.26 -5.17 8.68
CA ALA A 50 -6.51 -6.61 8.69
C ALA A 50 -7.64 -7.00 9.67
N LYS A 51 -7.62 -6.42 10.88
CA LYS A 51 -8.67 -6.63 11.88
C LYS A 51 -10.04 -6.16 11.38
N ASN A 52 -10.11 -4.94 10.85
CA ASN A 52 -11.36 -4.36 10.37
C ASN A 52 -11.90 -5.14 9.16
N VAL A 53 -11.07 -5.43 8.16
CA VAL A 53 -11.48 -6.22 6.98
C VAL A 53 -12.01 -7.58 7.41
N ARG A 54 -11.33 -8.27 8.32
CA ARG A 54 -11.81 -9.58 8.85
C ARG A 54 -13.19 -9.45 9.49
N THR A 55 -13.41 -8.42 10.30
CA THR A 55 -14.71 -8.17 10.95
C THR A 55 -15.79 -7.91 9.90
N LEU A 56 -15.53 -7.04 8.92
CA LEU A 56 -16.49 -6.74 7.86
C LEU A 56 -16.80 -7.94 6.97
N MET A 57 -15.81 -8.78 6.67
CA MET A 57 -16.04 -10.03 5.94
C MET A 57 -16.92 -11.03 6.70
N ILE A 58 -16.82 -11.07 8.03
CA ILE A 58 -17.70 -11.90 8.87
C ILE A 58 -19.12 -11.32 8.85
N LEU A 59 -19.27 -10.02 9.08
CA LEU A 59 -20.58 -9.35 9.02
C LEU A 59 -21.24 -9.52 7.66
N GLY A 60 -20.50 -9.29 6.57
CA GLY A 60 -21.02 -9.40 5.21
C GLY A 60 -21.51 -10.80 4.80
N ARG A 61 -21.07 -11.86 5.48
CA ARG A 61 -21.58 -13.23 5.24
C ARG A 61 -23.01 -13.43 5.74
N HIS A 62 -23.41 -12.69 6.76
CA HIS A 62 -24.69 -12.85 7.45
C HIS A 62 -25.70 -11.73 7.12
N GLN A 63 -25.22 -10.65 6.52
CA GLN A 63 -26.07 -9.52 6.10
C GLN A 63 -26.43 -9.65 4.61
N THR A 64 -27.61 -10.16 4.33
CA THR A 64 -28.10 -10.33 2.96
C THR A 64 -29.09 -9.26 2.52
N VAL A 65 -29.63 -8.48 3.46
CA VAL A 65 -30.78 -7.57 3.24
C VAL A 65 -30.40 -6.08 3.33
N THR A 66 -29.24 -5.76 3.90
CA THR A 66 -28.79 -4.36 4.09
C THR A 66 -27.56 -4.04 3.27
N ALA A 67 -27.33 -2.75 2.98
CA ALA A 67 -26.10 -2.29 2.36
C ALA A 67 -24.88 -2.80 3.13
N ARG A 68 -23.95 -3.42 2.42
CA ARG A 68 -22.76 -4.02 3.04
C ARG A 68 -21.82 -2.93 3.54
N PRO A 69 -21.28 -3.07 4.77
CA PRO A 69 -20.31 -2.12 5.26
C PRO A 69 -19.00 -2.23 4.48
N SER A 70 -18.40 -1.09 4.23
CA SER A 70 -17.12 -0.95 3.53
C SER A 70 -16.07 -0.29 4.42
N LEU A 71 -14.84 -0.22 3.93
CA LEU A 71 -13.74 0.39 4.64
C LEU A 71 -13.00 1.39 3.74
N THR A 72 -12.65 2.53 4.30
CA THR A 72 -11.88 3.57 3.63
C THR A 72 -10.54 3.74 4.31
N VAL A 73 -9.47 3.72 3.52
CA VAL A 73 -8.08 3.95 3.95
C VAL A 73 -7.61 5.26 3.33
N THR A 74 -7.41 6.27 4.14
CA THR A 74 -6.98 7.60 3.69
C THR A 74 -5.62 7.98 4.27
N GLY A 75 -4.97 8.97 3.67
CA GLY A 75 -3.69 9.51 4.13
C GLY A 75 -2.81 10.01 3.00
N PRO A 76 -1.73 10.76 3.29
CA PRO A 76 -0.85 11.34 2.29
C PRO A 76 -0.10 10.27 1.47
N ALA A 77 0.63 10.72 0.44
CA ALA A 77 1.49 9.84 -0.35
C ALA A 77 2.66 9.30 0.50
N GLY A 78 3.08 8.05 0.23
CA GLY A 78 4.26 7.45 0.85
C GLY A 78 4.06 6.88 2.27
N VAL A 79 2.83 6.84 2.80
CA VAL A 79 2.53 6.27 4.14
C VAL A 79 2.25 4.77 4.13
N GLY A 80 2.26 4.10 2.97
CA GLY A 80 2.17 2.64 2.88
C GLY A 80 0.76 2.09 2.64
N LYS A 81 -0.23 2.89 2.22
CA LYS A 81 -1.62 2.44 1.95
C LYS A 81 -1.70 1.23 1.01
N THR A 82 -1.10 1.34 -0.18
CA THR A 82 -1.04 0.25 -1.17
C THR A 82 -0.41 -1.02 -0.58
N THR A 83 0.67 -0.87 0.19
CA THR A 83 1.32 -2.01 0.87
C THR A 83 0.37 -2.67 1.86
N ALA A 84 -0.34 -1.88 2.66
CA ALA A 84 -1.31 -2.40 3.62
C ALA A 84 -2.44 -3.17 2.93
N LEU A 85 -2.99 -2.62 1.83
CA LEU A 85 -3.99 -3.32 1.02
C LEU A 85 -3.46 -4.67 0.51
N LEU A 86 -2.29 -4.69 -0.12
CA LEU A 86 -1.70 -5.92 -0.68
C LEU A 86 -1.42 -6.97 0.40
N GLN A 87 -0.96 -6.56 1.59
CA GLN A 87 -0.74 -7.48 2.71
C GLN A 87 -2.04 -8.07 3.26
N VAL A 88 -3.09 -7.26 3.36
CA VAL A 88 -4.40 -7.75 3.78
C VAL A 88 -5.03 -8.66 2.72
N GLY A 89 -4.91 -8.31 1.45
CA GLY A 89 -5.31 -9.18 0.35
C GLY A 89 -4.57 -10.53 0.36
N TYR A 90 -3.25 -10.50 0.56
CA TYR A 90 -2.42 -11.69 0.71
C TYR A 90 -2.90 -12.57 1.88
N ALA A 91 -3.12 -11.99 3.05
CA ALA A 91 -3.62 -12.71 4.22
C ALA A 91 -5.01 -13.33 3.98
N CYS A 92 -5.90 -12.62 3.28
CA CYS A 92 -7.21 -13.11 2.88
C CYS A 92 -7.10 -14.30 1.92
N HIS A 93 -6.24 -14.21 0.90
CA HIS A 93 -5.98 -15.29 -0.05
C HIS A 93 -5.45 -16.54 0.66
N LEU A 94 -4.46 -16.41 1.53
CA LEU A 94 -3.92 -17.55 2.29
C LEU A 94 -4.97 -18.17 3.22
N ALA A 95 -5.78 -17.35 3.90
CA ALA A 95 -6.84 -17.84 4.77
C ALA A 95 -7.89 -18.64 3.98
N HIS A 96 -8.24 -18.18 2.77
CA HIS A 96 -9.14 -18.87 1.87
C HIS A 96 -8.58 -20.23 1.45
N THR A 97 -7.32 -20.27 0.98
CA THR A 97 -6.65 -21.49 0.54
C THR A 97 -6.51 -22.51 1.68
N ARG A 98 -6.14 -22.05 2.89
CA ARG A 98 -6.06 -22.93 4.09
C ARG A 98 -7.41 -23.50 4.49
N ARG A 99 -8.47 -22.73 4.36
CA ARG A 99 -9.83 -23.16 4.76
C ARG A 99 -10.43 -24.19 3.81
N HIS A 100 -10.19 -24.05 2.52
CA HIS A 100 -10.85 -24.84 1.47
C HIS A 100 -9.94 -25.90 0.85
N GLY A 101 -8.62 -25.79 1.04
CA GLY A 101 -7.62 -26.63 0.36
C GLY A 101 -7.36 -26.15 -1.07
N ALA A 102 -6.15 -26.42 -1.56
CA ALA A 102 -5.72 -25.94 -2.87
C ALA A 102 -6.56 -26.49 -4.04
N ALA A 103 -6.94 -27.77 -3.98
CA ALA A 103 -7.74 -28.39 -5.03
C ALA A 103 -9.16 -27.82 -5.13
N ALA A 104 -9.79 -27.48 -4.00
CA ALA A 104 -11.14 -26.92 -3.96
C ALA A 104 -11.19 -25.42 -4.30
N THR A 105 -10.03 -24.76 -4.46
CA THR A 105 -9.93 -23.33 -4.79
C THR A 105 -9.63 -23.09 -6.28
N VAL A 106 -9.59 -24.12 -7.09
CA VAL A 106 -9.46 -23.97 -8.55
C VAL A 106 -10.64 -23.15 -9.08
N GLY A 107 -10.34 -22.08 -9.81
CA GLY A 107 -11.35 -21.13 -10.31
C GLY A 107 -11.86 -20.12 -9.28
N HIS A 108 -11.46 -20.20 -8.00
CA HIS A 108 -11.81 -19.18 -7.00
C HIS A 108 -10.82 -18.01 -7.03
N VAL A 109 -11.36 -16.80 -6.95
CA VAL A 109 -10.61 -15.55 -6.85
C VAL A 109 -11.04 -14.83 -5.58
N PRO A 110 -10.54 -15.20 -4.39
CA PRO A 110 -11.02 -14.64 -3.13
C PRO A 110 -10.77 -13.15 -2.97
N VAL A 111 -9.80 -12.58 -3.71
CA VAL A 111 -9.36 -11.20 -3.61
C VAL A 111 -9.28 -10.56 -4.99
N ALA A 112 -9.85 -9.37 -5.13
CA ALA A 112 -9.67 -8.53 -6.31
C ALA A 112 -8.98 -7.21 -5.91
N TYR A 113 -7.97 -6.80 -6.68
CA TYR A 113 -7.26 -5.54 -6.53
C TYR A 113 -7.39 -4.71 -7.80
N VAL A 114 -8.09 -3.60 -7.69
CA VAL A 114 -8.37 -2.68 -8.80
C VAL A 114 -7.64 -1.36 -8.55
N LEU A 115 -6.76 -1.01 -9.47
CA LEU A 115 -6.07 0.27 -9.45
C LEU A 115 -6.83 1.27 -10.33
N VAL A 116 -7.28 2.37 -9.76
CA VAL A 116 -8.00 3.41 -10.51
C VAL A 116 -7.01 4.17 -11.41
N PRO A 117 -7.22 4.17 -12.75
CA PRO A 117 -6.36 4.91 -13.65
C PRO A 117 -6.58 6.43 -13.53
N PRO A 118 -5.61 7.26 -13.95
CA PRO A 118 -5.77 8.71 -13.93
C PRO A 118 -7.00 9.17 -14.72
N ALA A 119 -7.74 10.13 -14.15
CA ALA A 119 -8.95 10.71 -14.76
C ALA A 119 -9.98 9.66 -15.25
N ALA A 120 -10.15 8.58 -14.48
CA ALA A 120 -11.00 7.47 -14.87
C ALA A 120 -12.45 7.89 -15.11
N SER A 121 -12.99 7.49 -16.26
CA SER A 121 -14.42 7.49 -16.53
C SER A 121 -15.08 6.23 -15.94
N THR A 122 -16.40 6.24 -15.83
CA THR A 122 -17.17 5.05 -15.40
C THR A 122 -16.88 3.82 -16.26
N LYS A 123 -16.80 3.99 -17.58
CA LYS A 123 -16.48 2.90 -18.51
C LYS A 123 -15.04 2.40 -18.30
N THR A 124 -14.10 3.31 -18.12
CA THR A 124 -12.71 2.95 -17.83
C THR A 124 -12.58 2.18 -16.52
N LEU A 125 -13.27 2.64 -15.47
CA LEU A 125 -13.27 1.95 -14.18
C LEU A 125 -13.89 0.55 -14.28
N ALA A 126 -15.04 0.41 -14.96
CA ALA A 126 -15.65 -0.89 -15.20
C ALA A 126 -14.73 -1.84 -16.00
N ALA A 127 -13.98 -1.29 -16.98
CA ALA A 127 -13.00 -2.06 -17.74
C ALA A 127 -11.82 -2.52 -16.88
N GLU A 128 -11.39 -1.75 -15.85
CA GLU A 128 -10.35 -2.18 -14.90
C GLU A 128 -10.83 -3.36 -14.03
N PHE A 129 -12.08 -3.36 -13.60
CA PHE A 129 -12.66 -4.53 -12.95
C PHE A 129 -12.66 -5.75 -13.88
N ALA A 130 -13.08 -5.57 -15.13
CA ALA A 130 -13.05 -6.65 -16.12
C ALA A 130 -11.62 -7.15 -16.36
N ARG A 131 -10.66 -6.24 -16.53
CA ARG A 131 -9.24 -6.56 -16.75
C ARG A 131 -8.64 -7.41 -15.63
N TYR A 132 -9.03 -7.16 -14.39
CA TYR A 132 -8.48 -7.92 -13.25
C TYR A 132 -8.73 -9.42 -13.38
N LEU A 133 -9.90 -9.83 -13.85
CA LEU A 133 -10.28 -11.25 -14.09
C LEU A 133 -10.13 -11.69 -15.55
N ALA A 134 -9.41 -10.93 -16.38
CA ALA A 134 -9.25 -11.19 -17.81
C ALA A 134 -10.58 -11.36 -18.56
N ILE A 135 -11.64 -10.63 -18.14
CA ILE A 135 -12.96 -10.66 -18.79
C ILE A 135 -12.86 -9.91 -20.12
N PRO A 136 -13.22 -10.53 -21.25
CA PRO A 136 -13.19 -9.86 -22.54
C PRO A 136 -14.17 -8.68 -22.58
N VAL A 137 -13.69 -7.51 -22.99
CA VAL A 137 -14.50 -6.31 -23.20
C VAL A 137 -14.41 -5.90 -24.67
N ALA A 138 -15.49 -6.07 -25.41
CA ALA A 138 -15.54 -5.63 -26.80
C ALA A 138 -15.64 -4.10 -26.90
N ALA A 139 -15.06 -3.51 -27.95
CA ALA A 139 -15.00 -2.05 -28.13
C ALA A 139 -16.38 -1.37 -28.13
N GLY A 140 -17.44 -2.04 -28.60
CA GLY A 140 -18.81 -1.51 -28.65
C GLY A 140 -19.63 -1.69 -27.37
N MET A 141 -19.12 -2.38 -26.35
CA MET A 141 -19.89 -2.60 -25.11
C MET A 141 -20.13 -1.29 -24.35
N SER A 142 -21.36 -1.11 -23.88
CA SER A 142 -21.69 -0.04 -22.95
C SER A 142 -21.14 -0.31 -21.54
N GLN A 143 -21.01 0.73 -20.73
CA GLN A 143 -20.62 0.56 -19.32
C GLN A 143 -21.55 -0.41 -18.59
N ALA A 144 -22.86 -0.31 -18.78
CA ALA A 144 -23.84 -1.19 -18.14
C ALA A 144 -23.66 -2.68 -18.54
N GLN A 145 -23.36 -2.96 -19.81
CA GLN A 145 -23.05 -4.32 -20.26
C GLN A 145 -21.78 -4.87 -19.61
N ILE A 146 -20.73 -4.05 -19.52
CA ILE A 146 -19.48 -4.45 -18.84
C ILE A 146 -19.77 -4.74 -17.37
N THR A 147 -20.46 -3.83 -16.68
CA THR A 147 -20.71 -3.94 -15.23
C THR A 147 -21.65 -5.11 -14.90
N ASN A 148 -22.85 -5.12 -15.51
CA ASN A 148 -23.92 -6.03 -15.09
C ASN A 148 -23.72 -7.45 -15.61
N ASN A 149 -23.37 -7.61 -16.90
CA ASN A 149 -23.34 -8.92 -17.53
C ASN A 149 -21.98 -9.60 -17.44
N ALA A 150 -20.89 -8.82 -17.37
CA ALA A 150 -19.55 -9.37 -17.34
C ALA A 150 -18.96 -9.36 -15.94
N VAL A 151 -18.78 -8.16 -15.34
CA VAL A 151 -18.08 -8.01 -14.06
C VAL A 151 -18.86 -8.67 -12.92
N CYS A 152 -20.08 -8.22 -12.63
CA CYS A 152 -20.84 -8.71 -11.47
C CYS A 152 -21.06 -10.23 -11.52
N HIS A 153 -21.42 -10.76 -12.68
CA HIS A 153 -21.60 -12.21 -12.86
C HIS A 153 -20.31 -12.99 -12.60
N THR A 154 -19.19 -12.56 -13.23
CA THR A 154 -17.90 -13.27 -13.11
C THR A 154 -17.33 -13.18 -11.71
N TYR A 155 -17.40 -12.00 -11.06
CA TYR A 155 -16.94 -11.82 -9.68
C TYR A 155 -17.70 -12.70 -8.69
N THR A 156 -19.01 -12.82 -8.89
CA THR A 156 -19.88 -13.71 -8.09
C THR A 156 -19.55 -15.18 -8.33
N ALA A 157 -19.43 -15.59 -9.58
CA ALA A 157 -19.07 -16.96 -9.95
C ALA A 157 -17.67 -17.35 -9.45
N ALA A 158 -16.71 -16.42 -9.50
CA ALA A 158 -15.36 -16.60 -8.98
C ALA A 158 -15.27 -16.53 -7.44
N ARG A 159 -16.40 -16.29 -6.74
CA ARG A 159 -16.50 -16.22 -5.28
C ARG A 159 -15.59 -15.17 -4.67
N VAL A 160 -15.52 -13.98 -5.26
CA VAL A 160 -14.75 -12.87 -4.74
C VAL A 160 -15.30 -12.46 -3.36
N GLN A 161 -14.43 -12.38 -2.36
CA GLN A 161 -14.80 -12.06 -0.98
C GLN A 161 -14.33 -10.67 -0.56
N LEU A 162 -13.23 -10.20 -1.14
CA LEU A 162 -12.62 -8.92 -0.85
C LEU A 162 -12.30 -8.19 -2.17
N VAL A 163 -12.79 -6.97 -2.31
CA VAL A 163 -12.46 -6.06 -3.41
C VAL A 163 -11.73 -4.87 -2.83
N MET A 164 -10.51 -4.63 -3.30
CA MET A 164 -9.68 -3.50 -2.90
C MET A 164 -9.54 -2.55 -4.09
N ILE A 165 -9.96 -1.31 -3.91
CA ILE A 165 -9.88 -0.24 -4.92
C ILE A 165 -8.86 0.77 -4.44
N ASP A 166 -7.73 0.81 -5.13
CA ASP A 166 -6.61 1.71 -4.79
C ASP A 166 -6.59 2.96 -5.68
N GLU A 167 -6.02 4.04 -5.16
CA GLU A 167 -5.93 5.35 -5.83
C GLU A 167 -7.30 5.96 -6.18
N ILE A 168 -8.31 5.75 -5.32
CA ILE A 168 -9.69 6.17 -5.60
C ILE A 168 -9.85 7.68 -5.80
N HIS A 169 -8.93 8.49 -5.28
CA HIS A 169 -8.88 9.94 -5.48
C HIS A 169 -8.62 10.35 -6.93
N ARG A 170 -8.20 9.42 -7.81
CA ARG A 170 -8.04 9.67 -9.25
C ARG A 170 -9.36 9.70 -10.03
N LEU A 171 -10.47 9.34 -9.38
CA LEU A 171 -11.80 9.58 -9.95
C LEU A 171 -12.00 11.09 -10.10
N ASN A 172 -12.33 11.55 -11.30
CA ASN A 172 -12.38 12.98 -11.59
C ASN A 172 -13.56 13.68 -10.86
N PRO A 173 -13.29 14.59 -9.90
CA PRO A 173 -14.34 15.18 -9.07
C PRO A 173 -15.17 16.28 -9.74
N ARG A 174 -14.67 16.87 -10.84
CA ARG A 174 -15.20 18.09 -11.44
C ARG A 174 -16.14 17.84 -12.63
N THR A 175 -16.30 16.61 -13.03
CA THR A 175 -17.19 16.24 -14.13
C THR A 175 -18.38 15.43 -13.64
N THR A 176 -19.49 15.46 -14.37
CA THR A 176 -20.61 14.53 -14.23
C THR A 176 -20.13 13.08 -14.09
N THR A 177 -18.97 12.80 -14.64
CA THR A 177 -18.26 11.52 -14.59
C THR A 177 -17.86 11.10 -13.17
N GLY A 178 -17.54 12.02 -12.27
CA GLY A 178 -17.19 11.69 -10.88
C GLY A 178 -18.39 11.17 -10.07
N ALA A 179 -19.55 11.80 -10.19
CA ALA A 179 -20.78 11.33 -9.56
C ALA A 179 -21.24 9.99 -10.14
N GLN A 180 -21.11 9.80 -11.46
CA GLN A 180 -21.41 8.53 -12.13
C GLN A 180 -20.46 7.40 -11.69
N SER A 181 -19.19 7.73 -11.40
CA SER A 181 -18.25 6.74 -10.86
C SER A 181 -18.60 6.30 -9.44
N ALA A 182 -19.11 7.22 -8.61
CA ALA A 182 -19.63 6.89 -7.29
C ALA A 182 -20.86 5.97 -7.38
N ASP A 183 -21.78 6.25 -8.30
CA ASP A 183 -22.94 5.39 -8.57
C ASP A 183 -22.52 3.99 -9.07
N LEU A 184 -21.51 3.93 -9.95
CA LEU A 184 -20.96 2.65 -10.43
C LEU A 184 -20.37 1.84 -9.29
N ILE A 185 -19.55 2.46 -8.43
CA ILE A 185 -18.94 1.78 -7.28
C ILE A 185 -20.01 1.27 -6.32
N LYS A 186 -21.04 2.08 -6.06
CA LYS A 186 -22.16 1.68 -5.24
C LYS A 186 -22.91 0.48 -5.84
N ASP A 187 -23.21 0.52 -7.13
CA ASP A 187 -23.88 -0.58 -7.85
C ASP A 187 -23.05 -1.87 -7.78
N LEU A 188 -21.73 -1.78 -7.99
CA LEU A 188 -20.81 -2.91 -7.82
C LEU A 188 -20.81 -3.47 -6.40
N THR A 189 -20.79 -2.58 -5.39
CA THR A 189 -20.80 -2.97 -3.96
C THR A 189 -22.08 -3.70 -3.57
N GLU A 190 -23.21 -3.28 -4.14
CA GLU A 190 -24.51 -3.91 -3.87
C GLU A 190 -24.68 -5.26 -4.58
N ARG A 191 -24.14 -5.39 -5.81
CA ARG A 191 -24.30 -6.61 -6.64
C ARG A 191 -23.25 -7.68 -6.40
N ILE A 192 -22.00 -7.27 -6.13
CA ILE A 192 -20.93 -8.21 -5.79
C ILE A 192 -20.98 -8.46 -4.29
N GLY A 193 -21.29 -9.67 -3.90
CA GLY A 193 -21.41 -10.04 -2.49
C GLY A 193 -20.09 -10.02 -1.68
N ALA A 194 -19.17 -9.07 -1.95
CA ALA A 194 -17.85 -8.94 -1.36
C ALA A 194 -17.77 -7.77 -0.36
N THR A 195 -16.73 -7.78 0.47
CA THR A 195 -16.33 -6.62 1.28
C THR A 195 -15.48 -5.67 0.42
N PHE A 196 -15.82 -4.39 0.41
CA PHE A 196 -15.08 -3.38 -0.35
C PHE A 196 -14.17 -2.56 0.56
N VAL A 197 -12.94 -2.31 0.09
CA VAL A 197 -11.96 -1.42 0.73
C VAL A 197 -11.51 -0.38 -0.29
N TYR A 198 -11.67 0.87 0.05
CA TYR A 198 -11.26 2.02 -0.77
C TYR A 198 -9.99 2.64 -0.21
N ALA A 199 -8.99 2.91 -1.03
CA ALA A 199 -7.79 3.59 -0.59
C ALA A 199 -7.40 4.75 -1.51
N GLY A 200 -6.88 5.82 -0.92
CA GLY A 200 -6.42 6.98 -1.67
C GLY A 200 -5.90 8.11 -0.79
N ILE A 201 -5.61 9.24 -1.42
CA ILE A 201 -5.22 10.48 -0.75
C ILE A 201 -6.49 11.27 -0.51
N ASP A 202 -6.65 11.82 0.71
CA ASP A 202 -7.78 12.69 1.11
C ASP A 202 -9.15 12.16 0.65
N VAL A 203 -9.36 10.85 0.81
CA VAL A 203 -10.53 10.14 0.26
C VAL A 203 -11.84 10.75 0.75
N THR A 204 -11.89 11.18 2.00
CA THR A 204 -13.09 11.77 2.62
C THR A 204 -13.55 13.08 1.96
N THR A 205 -12.66 13.78 1.27
CA THR A 205 -12.97 15.03 0.56
C THR A 205 -13.32 14.79 -0.91
N THR A 206 -13.18 13.55 -1.38
CA THR A 206 -13.51 13.23 -2.77
C THR A 206 -15.03 13.20 -3.01
N PRO A 207 -15.52 13.44 -4.24
CA PRO A 207 -16.93 13.37 -4.58
C PRO A 207 -17.57 12.01 -4.35
N LEU A 208 -16.76 10.97 -4.21
CA LEU A 208 -17.23 9.64 -3.85
C LEU A 208 -17.85 9.62 -2.44
N PHE A 209 -17.38 10.49 -1.53
CA PHE A 209 -17.82 10.55 -0.13
C PHE A 209 -18.53 11.87 0.21
N THR A 210 -18.61 12.80 -0.72
CA THR A 210 -19.25 14.11 -0.50
C THR A 210 -20.54 14.27 -1.30
N GLY A 211 -21.40 15.24 -0.90
CA GLY A 211 -22.70 15.45 -1.49
C GLY A 211 -23.71 14.33 -1.15
N VAL A 212 -24.93 14.44 -1.67
CA VAL A 212 -26.03 13.51 -1.33
C VAL A 212 -25.69 12.05 -1.67
N ARG A 213 -25.07 11.79 -2.83
CA ARG A 213 -24.70 10.45 -3.26
C ARG A 213 -23.51 9.91 -2.46
N GLY A 214 -22.53 10.76 -2.18
CA GLY A 214 -21.35 10.37 -1.40
C GLY A 214 -21.69 10.10 0.06
N ALA A 215 -22.64 10.85 0.66
CA ALA A 215 -23.07 10.64 2.04
C ALA A 215 -23.64 9.23 2.30
N GLN A 216 -24.31 8.63 1.31
CA GLN A 216 -24.81 7.26 1.44
C GLN A 216 -23.65 6.25 1.52
N LEU A 217 -22.62 6.40 0.70
CA LEU A 217 -21.45 5.52 0.75
C LEU A 217 -20.65 5.77 2.04
N ALA A 218 -20.47 7.03 2.44
CA ALA A 218 -19.81 7.40 3.68
C ALA A 218 -20.50 6.84 4.93
N GLY A 219 -21.83 6.81 4.95
CA GLY A 219 -22.60 6.24 6.06
C GLY A 219 -22.41 4.73 6.28
N HIS A 220 -21.89 4.03 5.29
CA HIS A 220 -21.57 2.60 5.35
C HIS A 220 -20.06 2.29 5.35
N ALA A 221 -19.20 3.31 5.32
CA ALA A 221 -17.76 3.18 5.27
C ALA A 221 -17.12 3.54 6.61
N SER A 222 -16.42 2.58 7.22
CA SER A 222 -15.52 2.88 8.34
C SER A 222 -14.23 3.51 7.82
N LEU A 223 -13.64 4.45 8.57
CA LEU A 223 -12.43 5.15 8.18
C LEU A 223 -11.21 4.62 8.93
N ILE A 224 -10.11 4.44 8.22
CA ILE A 224 -8.77 4.23 8.77
C ILE A 224 -7.85 5.29 8.21
N ASP A 225 -7.28 6.09 9.10
CA ASP A 225 -6.26 7.07 8.76
C ASP A 225 -4.88 6.40 8.77
N CYS A 226 -4.16 6.58 7.68
CA CYS A 226 -2.77 6.16 7.54
C CYS A 226 -1.90 7.42 7.50
N ASP A 227 -1.42 7.84 8.67
CA ASP A 227 -0.58 9.02 8.81
C ASP A 227 0.92 8.67 8.77
N PRO A 228 1.78 9.68 8.51
CA PRO A 228 3.20 9.53 8.78
C PRO A 228 3.43 9.14 10.23
N PHE A 229 4.42 8.31 10.48
CA PHE A 229 4.77 7.89 11.84
C PHE A 229 5.24 9.10 12.66
N PRO A 230 4.63 9.40 13.81
CA PRO A 230 5.12 10.44 14.69
C PRO A 230 6.46 10.00 15.33
N ALA A 231 7.34 10.94 15.59
CA ALA A 231 8.59 10.68 16.30
C ALA A 231 8.31 10.15 17.71
N ARG A 232 7.27 10.70 18.35
CA ARG A 232 6.78 10.28 19.68
C ARG A 232 5.26 10.30 19.71
N LEU A 233 4.68 9.37 20.47
CA LEU A 233 3.27 9.32 20.81
C LEU A 233 3.16 9.00 22.32
N GLY A 234 3.04 10.04 23.15
CA GLY A 234 3.18 9.92 24.58
C GLY A 234 4.57 9.39 24.95
N ASN A 235 4.64 8.24 25.62
CA ASN A 235 5.90 7.57 25.98
C ASN A 235 6.41 6.61 24.89
N GLU A 236 5.63 6.38 23.82
CA GLU A 236 6.01 5.49 22.74
C GLU A 236 6.82 6.22 21.67
N GLU A 237 7.72 5.51 21.01
CA GLU A 237 8.53 6.01 19.90
C GLU A 237 8.25 5.16 18.62
N PRO A 238 7.04 5.21 18.06
CA PRO A 238 6.62 4.30 16.99
C PRO A 238 7.48 4.39 15.74
N PHE A 239 8.08 5.53 15.46
CA PHE A 239 9.03 5.67 14.36
C PHE A 239 10.35 4.95 14.65
N ARG A 240 10.84 4.97 15.89
CA ARG A 240 12.04 4.22 16.29
C ARG A 240 11.81 2.72 16.23
N ASP A 241 10.63 2.25 16.63
CA ASP A 241 10.25 0.84 16.55
C ASP A 241 10.20 0.36 15.10
N LEU A 242 9.65 1.19 14.20
CA LEU A 242 9.65 0.94 12.76
C LEU A 242 11.08 0.82 12.21
N ILE A 243 11.99 1.74 12.59
CA ILE A 243 13.41 1.68 12.20
C ILE A 243 14.06 0.40 12.71
N THR A 244 13.78 0.01 13.95
CA THR A 244 14.32 -1.21 14.56
C THR A 244 13.87 -2.45 13.79
N ALA A 245 12.60 -2.51 13.41
CA ALA A 245 12.08 -3.59 12.59
C ALA A 245 12.73 -3.63 11.19
N MET A 246 12.92 -2.48 10.55
CA MET A 246 13.61 -2.39 9.26
C MET A 246 15.08 -2.77 9.36
N GLU A 247 15.78 -2.32 10.41
CA GLU A 247 17.18 -2.69 10.65
C GLU A 247 17.33 -4.20 10.86
N THR A 248 16.39 -4.83 11.57
CA THR A 248 16.40 -6.28 11.80
C THR A 248 16.27 -7.07 10.50
N ALA A 249 15.65 -6.50 9.49
CA ALA A 249 15.52 -7.09 8.16
C ALA A 249 16.75 -6.89 7.25
N LEU A 250 17.81 -6.19 7.71
CA LEU A 250 19.02 -5.99 6.93
C LEU A 250 19.89 -7.27 6.89
N ASP A 251 20.44 -7.55 5.70
CA ASP A 251 21.43 -8.61 5.47
C ASP A 251 22.78 -7.97 5.07
N LEU A 252 23.45 -7.42 6.08
CA LEU A 252 24.74 -6.74 5.98
C LEU A 252 25.76 -7.36 6.93
N ARG A 253 26.98 -7.62 6.44
CA ARG A 253 28.00 -8.37 7.20
C ARG A 253 28.53 -7.67 8.46
N HIS A 254 28.66 -6.35 8.40
CA HIS A 254 29.33 -5.57 9.46
C HIS A 254 28.42 -4.52 10.10
N HIS A 255 27.13 -4.51 9.76
CA HIS A 255 26.16 -3.57 10.34
C HIS A 255 25.76 -4.02 11.75
N LYS A 256 25.97 -3.15 12.73
CA LYS A 256 25.61 -3.43 14.13
C LYS A 256 24.17 -3.03 14.40
N ARG A 257 23.38 -3.94 14.96
CA ARG A 257 22.01 -3.65 15.40
C ARG A 257 21.99 -2.49 16.40
N GLY A 258 20.95 -1.67 16.32
CA GLY A 258 20.79 -0.46 17.13
C GLY A 258 21.52 0.76 16.55
N THR A 259 22.18 0.65 15.40
CA THR A 259 22.82 1.80 14.72
C THR A 259 21.78 2.77 14.17
N LEU A 260 20.80 2.27 13.40
CA LEU A 260 19.76 3.11 12.81
C LEU A 260 18.77 3.68 13.84
N PRO A 261 18.31 2.94 14.87
CA PRO A 261 17.47 3.50 15.93
C PRO A 261 18.10 4.67 16.69
N LYS A 262 19.42 4.72 16.82
CA LYS A 262 20.12 5.88 17.39
C LYS A 262 20.03 7.12 16.52
N LEU A 263 19.80 6.96 15.25
CA LEU A 263 19.61 8.03 14.26
C LEU A 263 18.13 8.39 14.04
N ALA A 264 17.20 7.88 14.88
CA ALA A 264 15.77 8.09 14.70
C ALA A 264 15.36 9.55 14.50
N PRO A 265 15.84 10.54 15.27
CA PRO A 265 15.51 11.95 15.04
C PRO A 265 15.96 12.44 13.66
N TYR A 266 17.17 12.09 13.25
CA TYR A 266 17.71 12.42 11.92
C TYR A 266 16.91 11.76 10.79
N LEU A 267 16.60 10.48 10.92
CA LEU A 267 15.81 9.74 9.92
C LEU A 267 14.39 10.28 9.83
N HIS A 268 13.79 10.68 10.96
CA HIS A 268 12.47 11.31 10.97
C HIS A 268 12.48 12.64 10.24
N ASP A 269 13.46 13.49 10.50
CA ASP A 269 13.65 14.77 9.79
C ASP A 269 13.84 14.56 8.28
N ARG A 270 14.65 13.56 7.87
CA ARG A 270 14.89 13.22 6.46
C ARG A 270 13.66 12.70 5.72
N THR A 271 12.74 12.05 6.40
CA THR A 271 11.62 11.31 5.76
C THR A 271 10.23 11.86 6.11
N ALA A 272 10.18 12.86 7.01
CA ALA A 272 8.91 13.36 7.57
C ALA A 272 8.01 12.24 8.12
N GLY A 273 8.62 11.20 8.73
CA GLY A 273 7.90 10.05 9.27
C GLY A 273 7.25 9.14 8.21
N ARG A 274 7.49 9.35 6.92
CA ARG A 274 6.89 8.54 5.85
C ARG A 274 7.63 7.21 5.69
N ILE A 275 6.91 6.11 5.88
CA ILE A 275 7.47 4.76 5.77
C ILE A 275 8.05 4.47 4.38
N GLY A 276 7.42 4.99 3.31
CA GLY A 276 7.90 4.81 1.94
C GLY A 276 9.27 5.44 1.71
N SER A 277 9.47 6.68 2.16
CA SER A 277 10.74 7.40 2.08
C SER A 277 11.80 6.74 2.95
N LEU A 278 11.44 6.31 4.18
CA LEU A 278 12.34 5.59 5.09
C LEU A 278 12.80 4.26 4.50
N ALA A 279 11.87 3.44 4.00
CA ALA A 279 12.20 2.17 3.38
C ALA A 279 13.11 2.34 2.15
N ARG A 280 12.86 3.36 1.34
CA ARG A 280 13.70 3.70 0.20
C ARG A 280 15.11 4.08 0.64
N LEU A 281 15.22 4.95 1.65
CA LEU A 281 16.51 5.39 2.20
C LEU A 281 17.35 4.22 2.72
N ILE A 282 16.77 3.39 3.58
CA ILE A 282 17.46 2.25 4.18
C ILE A 282 17.86 1.21 3.11
N ARG A 283 16.98 0.92 2.15
CA ARG A 283 17.29 -0.03 1.07
C ARG A 283 18.41 0.46 0.16
N GLN A 284 18.39 1.73 -0.24
CA GLN A 284 19.46 2.31 -1.05
C GLN A 284 20.78 2.34 -0.27
N ALA A 285 20.73 2.68 1.01
CA ALA A 285 21.92 2.64 1.86
C ALA A 285 22.50 1.22 2.00
N ALA A 286 21.64 0.21 2.13
CA ALA A 286 22.08 -1.19 2.17
C ALA A 286 22.74 -1.63 0.86
N ILE A 287 22.13 -1.33 -0.28
CA ILE A 287 22.68 -1.63 -1.60
C ILE A 287 24.02 -0.90 -1.80
N THR A 288 24.09 0.39 -1.46
CA THR A 288 25.34 1.16 -1.52
C THR A 288 26.43 0.55 -0.63
N ALA A 289 26.10 0.15 0.59
CA ALA A 289 27.06 -0.48 1.50
C ALA A 289 27.58 -1.83 0.97
N ILE A 290 26.74 -2.60 0.28
CA ILE A 290 27.12 -3.88 -0.33
C ILE A 290 28.01 -3.65 -1.58
N THR A 291 27.71 -2.63 -2.38
CA THR A 291 28.42 -2.37 -3.65
C THR A 291 29.68 -1.52 -3.47
N ALA A 292 29.73 -0.69 -2.42
CA ALA A 292 30.92 0.10 -2.10
C ALA A 292 32.00 -0.79 -1.46
N LEU A 293 32.80 -1.43 -2.29
CA LEU A 293 33.95 -2.24 -1.87
C LEU A 293 35.05 -1.44 -1.16
N ILE A 294 34.81 -0.20 -0.79
CA ILE A 294 35.83 0.80 -0.47
C ILE A 294 36.59 0.47 0.81
N ASP A 295 36.02 -0.18 1.82
CA ASP A 295 36.70 -0.49 3.09
C ASP A 295 36.45 -1.92 3.60
N GLY A 296 35.84 -2.79 2.80
CA GLY A 296 35.46 -4.14 3.25
C GLY A 296 34.38 -4.15 4.35
N THR A 297 33.84 -2.99 4.72
CA THR A 297 32.86 -2.85 5.81
C THR A 297 31.48 -2.52 5.27
N GLU A 298 30.63 -3.53 5.17
CA GLU A 298 29.24 -3.38 4.77
C GLU A 298 28.41 -2.89 5.95
N ARG A 299 28.37 -1.58 6.12
CA ARG A 299 27.59 -0.92 7.19
C ARG A 299 26.92 0.36 6.69
N ILE A 300 25.75 0.64 7.20
CA ILE A 300 25.06 1.90 6.97
C ILE A 300 25.57 2.91 8.00
N THR A 301 26.07 4.05 7.53
CA THR A 301 26.51 5.18 8.35
C THR A 301 25.70 6.41 8.03
N LYS A 302 25.78 7.45 8.88
CA LYS A 302 25.15 8.73 8.60
C LYS A 302 25.64 9.31 7.27
N THR A 303 26.94 9.21 6.98
CA THR A 303 27.53 9.66 5.71
C THR A 303 26.92 8.93 4.50
N THR A 304 26.72 7.61 4.60
CA THR A 304 26.04 6.83 3.54
C THR A 304 24.61 7.32 3.33
N LEU A 305 23.88 7.61 4.41
CA LEU A 305 22.52 8.12 4.35
C LEU A 305 22.45 9.54 3.76
N ASP A 306 23.39 10.41 4.11
CA ASP A 306 23.49 11.79 3.61
C ASP A 306 23.72 11.84 2.08
N ALA A 307 24.45 10.86 1.53
CA ALA A 307 24.75 10.78 0.11
C ALA A 307 23.53 10.36 -0.76
N ILE A 308 22.46 9.85 -0.14
CA ILE A 308 21.29 9.35 -0.86
C ILE A 308 20.28 10.47 -1.06
N ARG A 309 19.85 10.68 -2.32
CA ARG A 309 18.71 11.53 -2.65
C ARG A 309 17.41 10.74 -2.55
N LEU A 310 16.48 11.28 -1.79
CA LEU A 310 15.15 10.71 -1.60
C LEU A 310 14.15 11.18 -2.68
N ASP A 311 12.89 10.89 -2.44
CA ASP A 311 11.80 11.43 -3.23
C ASP A 311 11.63 12.94 -2.99
N HIS A 312 10.99 13.60 -3.96
CA HIS A 312 10.83 15.06 -3.95
C HIS A 312 10.15 15.60 -2.67
N LEU A 313 9.18 14.86 -2.14
CA LEU A 313 8.45 15.28 -0.94
C LEU A 313 9.37 15.27 0.31
N ALA A 314 10.20 14.24 0.43
CA ALA A 314 11.16 14.13 1.52
C ALA A 314 12.25 15.21 1.41
N GLU A 315 12.78 15.44 0.20
CA GLU A 315 13.81 16.47 -0.03
C GLU A 315 13.28 17.90 0.17
N GLN A 316 12.01 18.16 -0.15
CA GLN A 316 11.38 19.45 0.17
C GLN A 316 11.25 19.68 1.66
N HIS A 317 10.92 18.65 2.43
CA HIS A 317 10.82 18.72 3.87
C HIS A 317 12.18 18.96 4.54
N HIS A 318 13.20 18.27 4.05
CA HIS A 318 14.56 18.31 4.62
C HIS A 318 15.44 19.45 4.08
N ARG A 319 14.94 20.40 3.30
CA ARG A 319 15.78 21.53 2.86
C ARG A 319 16.50 22.14 4.05
N PRO A 320 17.85 22.03 4.14
CA PRO A 320 18.59 22.68 5.22
C PRO A 320 18.27 24.17 5.13
N HIS A 321 17.87 24.76 6.25
CA HIS A 321 17.81 26.22 6.37
C HIS A 321 19.22 26.75 6.12
N THR A 322 19.55 27.07 4.87
CA THR A 322 20.74 27.83 4.55
C THR A 322 20.57 29.19 5.20
N ARG A 323 21.18 29.36 6.39
CA ARG A 323 21.37 30.69 6.96
C ARG A 323 21.96 31.57 5.85
N PRO A 324 21.34 32.72 5.52
CA PRO A 324 21.94 33.64 4.58
C PRO A 324 23.31 34.02 5.17
N ARG A 325 24.38 33.77 4.42
CA ARG A 325 25.71 34.30 4.75
C ARG A 325 25.55 35.80 4.91
N SER A 326 25.73 36.30 6.14
CA SER A 326 25.88 37.73 6.38
C SER A 326 27.00 38.22 5.48
N ARG A 327 26.67 39.05 4.50
CA ARG A 327 27.65 39.82 3.76
C ARG A 327 28.27 40.78 4.78
N ASN A 328 29.48 40.47 5.23
CA ASN A 328 30.34 41.47 5.80
C ASN A 328 30.65 42.52 4.74
N THR A 329 29.93 43.60 4.73
CA THR A 329 30.32 44.84 4.08
C THR A 329 31.38 45.49 4.99
N SER A 330 32.64 45.14 4.75
CA SER A 330 33.75 46.01 5.11
C SER A 330 33.84 47.06 4.01
N THR A 331 33.46 48.26 4.33
CA THR A 331 33.74 49.45 3.52
C THR A 331 34.96 50.14 4.11
N PRO A 332 35.86 50.64 3.23
CA PRO A 332 37.14 51.26 3.62
C PRO A 332 36.94 52.59 4.33
#